data_da20cb8d21b1330d42eb96dfff1c7168
#
_entry.id   da20cb8d21b1330d42eb96dfff1c7168
#
_cell.length_a   1.000
_cell.length_b   1.000
_cell.length_c   1.000
_cell.angle_alpha   90.00
_cell.angle_beta   90.00
_cell.angle_gamma   90.00
#
_symmetry.space_group_name_H-M   'P 1'
#
loop_
_entity.id
_entity.type
_entity.pdbx_description
1 polymer ?
#
loop_
_entity_poly.entity_id
_entity_poly.type
_entity_poly.pdbx_seq_one_letter_code
_entity_poly.pdbx_strand_id
1 'polypeptide(L)'
;MDKLEQLLTKMHSEFAEYEAWLLRQPASVILENAFQYTTKQDILMHAESVDLSPAQLETLLRSRAPLEAVFETYRNTDSDFLMLEMHDAMETCADDAMAVQRTAMVYTQPPDYAREHGELDKYRKSKRLNVLCKEAIEQSVRDNYRDNRLDADAVWRDVTAQFGSKRTAFVLAMTVREKDYDGRFSRENKAWAKSQRLPPDPEHRGLYCSYVVDKAHPVLTDALVTHARRELERKPSVKEKLQSAETPTRSAAKAAVPEL
;
A
#
# COMPACT_ATOMS: atom_id res chain seq x y z
N MET A 1 -17.56 -12.47 -1.82
CA MET A 1 -16.90 -12.70 -0.53
C MET A 1 -16.34 -11.37 -0.09
N ASP A 2 -16.72 -10.92 1.09
CA ASP A 2 -16.23 -9.66 1.65
C ASP A 2 -14.70 -9.74 1.90
N LYS A 3 -13.99 -8.59 1.91
CA LYS A 3 -12.53 -8.55 2.16
C LYS A 3 -12.17 -9.06 3.55
N LEU A 4 -13.02 -8.79 4.55
CA LEU A 4 -12.84 -9.33 5.90
C LEU A 4 -12.96 -10.85 5.90
N GLU A 5 -13.97 -11.41 5.25
CA GLU A 5 -14.17 -12.85 5.13
C GLU A 5 -13.00 -13.54 4.42
N GLN A 6 -12.43 -12.90 3.39
CA GLN A 6 -11.22 -13.39 2.72
C GLN A 6 -10.01 -13.38 3.65
N LEU A 7 -9.82 -12.30 4.44
CA LEU A 7 -8.73 -12.20 5.40
C LEU A 7 -8.84 -13.29 6.47
N LEU A 8 -10.03 -13.44 7.06
CA LEU A 8 -10.31 -14.47 8.06
C LEU A 8 -10.05 -15.88 7.51
N THR A 9 -10.53 -16.19 6.31
CA THR A 9 -10.28 -17.48 5.66
C THR A 9 -8.79 -17.75 5.52
N LYS A 10 -8.01 -16.73 5.12
CA LYS A 10 -6.55 -16.85 4.98
C LYS A 10 -5.85 -17.05 6.31
N MET A 11 -6.22 -16.28 7.34
CA MET A 11 -5.66 -16.41 8.69
C MET A 11 -5.99 -17.76 9.32
N HIS A 12 -7.22 -18.26 9.15
CA HIS A 12 -7.61 -19.60 9.61
C HIS A 12 -6.81 -20.71 8.91
N SER A 13 -6.58 -20.59 7.58
CA SER A 13 -5.73 -21.55 6.87
C SER A 13 -4.31 -21.55 7.39
N GLU A 14 -3.74 -20.38 7.64
CA GLU A 14 -2.40 -20.22 8.22
C GLU A 14 -2.32 -20.82 9.64
N PHE A 15 -3.34 -20.63 10.46
CA PHE A 15 -3.42 -21.22 11.79
C PHE A 15 -3.51 -22.74 11.72
N ALA A 16 -4.33 -23.29 10.83
CA ALA A 16 -4.47 -24.74 10.65
C ALA A 16 -3.14 -25.39 10.20
N GLU A 17 -2.37 -24.72 9.34
CA GLU A 17 -1.04 -25.19 8.94
C GLU A 17 -0.07 -25.20 10.13
N TYR A 18 -0.10 -24.14 10.94
CA TYR A 18 0.71 -24.04 12.17
C TYR A 18 0.34 -25.13 13.19
N GLU A 19 -0.95 -25.33 13.43
CA GLU A 19 -1.46 -26.37 14.33
C GLU A 19 -1.05 -27.76 13.84
N ALA A 20 -1.21 -28.05 12.55
CA ALA A 20 -0.80 -29.31 11.95
C ALA A 20 0.71 -29.55 12.02
N TRP A 21 1.52 -28.48 11.97
CA TRP A 21 2.96 -28.57 12.21
C TRP A 21 3.26 -28.85 13.68
N LEU A 22 2.60 -28.13 14.61
CA LEU A 22 2.83 -28.23 16.05
C LEU A 22 2.49 -29.63 16.58
N LEU A 23 1.40 -30.23 16.10
CA LEU A 23 0.98 -31.59 16.48
C LEU A 23 2.00 -32.70 16.09
N ARG A 24 2.94 -32.40 15.20
CA ARG A 24 4.02 -33.34 14.83
C ARG A 24 5.29 -33.15 15.66
N GLN A 25 5.32 -32.15 16.53
CA GLN A 25 6.51 -31.81 17.31
C GLN A 25 6.57 -32.60 18.63
N PRO A 26 7.75 -32.77 19.23
CA PRO A 26 7.88 -33.30 20.58
C PRO A 26 7.15 -32.41 21.61
N ALA A 27 6.72 -33.01 22.71
CA ALA A 27 5.97 -32.31 23.77
C ALA A 27 6.71 -31.06 24.31
N SER A 28 8.04 -31.08 24.39
CA SER A 28 8.84 -29.91 24.79
C SER A 28 8.64 -28.72 23.85
N VAL A 29 8.67 -28.98 22.54
CA VAL A 29 8.46 -27.92 21.51
C VAL A 29 7.01 -27.41 21.55
N ILE A 30 6.04 -28.29 21.80
CA ILE A 30 4.63 -27.86 21.96
C ILE A 30 4.50 -26.91 23.16
N LEU A 31 5.11 -27.23 24.30
CA LEU A 31 5.08 -26.37 25.48
C LEU A 31 5.79 -25.01 25.24
N GLU A 32 6.92 -25.01 24.55
CA GLU A 32 7.62 -23.77 24.19
C GLU A 32 6.79 -22.85 23.28
N ASN A 33 5.92 -23.44 22.46
CA ASN A 33 5.04 -22.71 21.53
C ASN A 33 3.62 -22.48 22.08
N ALA A 34 3.31 -22.85 23.33
CA ALA A 34 1.97 -22.75 23.88
C ALA A 34 1.44 -21.30 23.89
N PHE A 35 2.29 -20.34 24.26
CA PHE A 35 1.95 -18.92 24.22
C PHE A 35 1.61 -18.47 22.78
N GLN A 36 2.43 -18.81 21.80
CA GLN A 36 2.17 -18.46 20.41
C GLN A 36 0.87 -19.07 19.89
N TYR A 37 0.58 -20.32 20.27
CA TYR A 37 -0.64 -21.01 19.87
C TYR A 37 -1.89 -20.31 20.42
N THR A 38 -1.92 -20.04 21.72
CA THR A 38 -3.05 -19.37 22.36
C THR A 38 -3.24 -17.95 21.86
N THR A 39 -2.16 -17.18 21.72
CA THR A 39 -2.24 -15.81 21.22
C THR A 39 -2.74 -15.74 19.78
N LYS A 40 -2.29 -16.64 18.89
CA LYS A 40 -2.82 -16.70 17.52
C LYS A 40 -4.29 -17.07 17.47
N GLN A 41 -4.75 -17.95 18.35
CA GLN A 41 -6.16 -18.30 18.50
C GLN A 41 -6.99 -17.10 18.95
N ASP A 42 -6.48 -16.34 19.93
CA ASP A 42 -7.11 -15.12 20.41
C ASP A 42 -7.18 -14.04 19.31
N ILE A 43 -6.11 -13.85 18.53
CA ILE A 43 -6.10 -12.94 17.39
C ILE A 43 -7.20 -13.31 16.38
N LEU A 44 -7.37 -14.58 16.03
CA LEU A 44 -8.42 -15.05 15.14
C LEU A 44 -9.82 -14.74 15.66
N MET A 45 -10.06 -15.01 16.95
CA MET A 45 -11.35 -14.74 17.58
C MET A 45 -11.69 -13.25 17.57
N HIS A 46 -10.70 -12.38 17.78
CA HIS A 46 -10.90 -10.93 17.75
C HIS A 46 -10.99 -10.35 16.35
N ALA A 47 -10.31 -10.95 15.37
CA ALA A 47 -10.34 -10.50 13.98
C ALA A 47 -11.75 -10.52 13.37
N GLU A 48 -12.67 -11.33 13.90
CA GLU A 48 -14.08 -11.35 13.47
C GLU A 48 -14.85 -10.07 13.82
N SER A 49 -14.41 -9.34 14.84
CA SER A 49 -15.08 -8.13 15.36
C SER A 49 -14.31 -6.84 15.10
N VAL A 50 -13.16 -6.92 14.44
CA VAL A 50 -12.29 -5.78 14.19
C VAL A 50 -12.85 -4.87 13.10
N ASP A 51 -12.87 -3.56 13.35
CA ASP A 51 -13.30 -2.54 12.39
C ASP A 51 -12.08 -1.95 11.64
N LEU A 52 -11.61 -2.68 10.63
CA LEU A 52 -10.52 -2.24 9.76
C LEU A 52 -11.06 -1.57 8.50
N SER A 53 -10.42 -0.48 8.10
CA SER A 53 -10.73 0.18 6.84
C SER A 53 -10.48 -0.75 5.64
N PRO A 54 -11.18 -0.56 4.50
CA PRO A 54 -10.95 -1.36 3.28
C PRO A 54 -9.49 -1.39 2.81
N ALA A 55 -8.73 -0.31 3.04
CA ALA A 55 -7.31 -0.23 2.68
C ALA A 55 -6.43 -1.08 3.61
N GLN A 56 -6.73 -1.09 4.91
CA GLN A 56 -6.04 -1.94 5.90
C GLN A 56 -6.30 -3.42 5.62
N LEU A 57 -7.56 -3.81 5.42
CA LEU A 57 -7.94 -5.18 5.04
C LEU A 57 -7.18 -5.65 3.79
N GLU A 58 -7.15 -4.82 2.75
CA GLU A 58 -6.45 -5.16 1.52
C GLU A 58 -4.94 -5.30 1.73
N THR A 59 -4.37 -4.48 2.60
CA THR A 59 -2.94 -4.53 2.92
C THR A 59 -2.58 -5.80 3.67
N LEU A 60 -3.38 -6.20 4.66
CA LEU A 60 -3.21 -7.47 5.37
C LEU A 60 -3.42 -8.68 4.44
N LEU A 61 -4.41 -8.64 3.55
CA LEU A 61 -4.64 -9.69 2.55
C LEU A 61 -3.44 -9.92 1.62
N ARG A 62 -2.66 -8.88 1.33
CA ARG A 62 -1.43 -8.97 0.52
C ARG A 62 -0.26 -9.58 1.29
N SER A 63 -0.28 -9.58 2.61
CA SER A 63 0.74 -10.29 3.39
C SER A 63 0.73 -11.77 3.02
N ARG A 64 1.89 -12.40 2.94
CA ARG A 64 1.98 -13.87 2.74
C ARG A 64 1.40 -14.63 3.93
N ALA A 65 1.65 -14.13 5.14
CA ALA A 65 1.24 -14.70 6.41
C ALA A 65 0.68 -13.59 7.31
N PRO A 66 -0.60 -13.21 7.13
CA PRO A 66 -1.20 -12.11 7.88
C PRO A 66 -1.32 -12.39 9.37
N LEU A 67 -1.63 -13.62 9.76
CA LEU A 67 -1.72 -14.00 11.18
C LEU A 67 -0.36 -13.91 11.88
N GLU A 68 0.71 -14.38 11.26
CA GLU A 68 2.06 -14.26 11.79
C GLU A 68 2.48 -12.78 11.90
N ALA A 69 2.17 -11.96 10.90
CA ALA A 69 2.51 -10.54 10.92
C ALA A 69 1.83 -9.81 12.09
N VAL A 70 0.55 -10.10 12.35
CA VAL A 70 -0.19 -9.54 13.50
C VAL A 70 0.38 -10.07 14.81
N PHE A 71 0.67 -11.36 14.91
CA PHE A 71 1.28 -11.95 16.10
C PHE A 71 2.63 -11.32 16.44
N GLU A 72 3.52 -11.13 15.46
CA GLU A 72 4.81 -10.47 15.67
C GLU A 72 4.65 -9.02 16.11
N THR A 73 3.69 -8.30 15.54
CA THR A 73 3.37 -6.93 15.96
C THR A 73 2.89 -6.90 17.41
N TYR A 74 1.97 -7.78 17.77
CA TYR A 74 1.46 -7.95 19.13
C TYR A 74 2.57 -8.29 20.12
N ARG A 75 3.43 -9.26 19.80
CA ARG A 75 4.55 -9.69 20.65
C ARG A 75 5.53 -8.55 20.96
N ASN A 76 5.68 -7.60 20.03
CA ASN A 76 6.58 -6.46 20.18
C ASN A 76 5.95 -5.26 20.89
N THR A 77 4.67 -5.35 21.28
CA THR A 77 3.94 -4.31 21.99
C THR A 77 4.03 -4.55 23.50
N ASP A 78 4.59 -3.59 24.23
CA ASP A 78 4.81 -3.67 25.70
C ASP A 78 3.54 -3.21 26.45
N SER A 79 2.52 -4.04 26.63
CA SER A 79 1.37 -3.62 27.40
C SER A 79 0.49 -4.74 28.02
N ASP A 80 -0.22 -4.40 29.10
CA ASP A 80 -0.97 -5.31 29.97
C ASP A 80 -2.49 -5.46 29.61
N PHE A 81 -2.98 -4.94 28.48
CA PHE A 81 -4.40 -4.94 28.09
C PHE A 81 -4.69 -5.73 26.80
N LEU A 82 -4.92 -7.04 26.91
CA LEU A 82 -5.01 -8.02 25.81
C LEU A 82 -5.94 -7.68 24.64
N MET A 83 -7.12 -7.12 24.88
CA MET A 83 -8.18 -6.97 23.84
C MET A 83 -8.03 -5.72 22.98
N LEU A 84 -7.74 -4.59 23.61
CA LEU A 84 -7.50 -3.33 22.92
C LEU A 84 -6.23 -3.40 22.06
N GLU A 85 -5.27 -4.16 22.52
CA GLU A 85 -3.96 -4.37 21.92
C GLU A 85 -3.97 -5.21 20.66
N MET A 86 -4.85 -6.21 20.55
CA MET A 86 -4.96 -6.99 19.31
C MET A 86 -5.52 -6.16 18.17
N HIS A 87 -6.52 -5.32 18.45
CA HIS A 87 -7.02 -4.36 17.46
C HIS A 87 -5.91 -3.40 17.03
N ASP A 88 -5.24 -2.77 18.00
CA ASP A 88 -4.15 -1.84 17.76
C ASP A 88 -2.98 -2.50 17.02
N ALA A 89 -2.67 -3.77 17.31
CA ALA A 89 -1.64 -4.53 16.63
C ALA A 89 -2.02 -4.82 15.17
N MET A 90 -3.27 -5.13 14.87
CA MET A 90 -3.74 -5.33 13.49
C MET A 90 -3.70 -4.02 12.72
N GLU A 91 -4.19 -2.94 13.30
CA GLU A 91 -4.18 -1.60 12.71
C GLU A 91 -2.73 -1.12 12.48
N THR A 92 -1.87 -1.22 13.49
CA THR A 92 -0.44 -0.87 13.40
C THR A 92 0.28 -1.69 12.32
N CYS A 93 0.05 -3.00 12.27
CA CYS A 93 0.63 -3.87 11.25
C CYS A 93 0.22 -3.45 9.83
N ALA A 94 -1.06 -3.13 9.65
CA ALA A 94 -1.58 -2.67 8.37
C ALA A 94 -1.01 -1.29 7.99
N ASP A 95 -0.94 -0.36 8.94
CA ASP A 95 -0.43 0.99 8.73
C ASP A 95 1.07 1.00 8.44
N ASP A 96 1.86 0.18 9.13
CA ASP A 96 3.29 0.00 8.84
C ASP A 96 3.51 -0.56 7.44
N ALA A 97 2.73 -1.58 7.04
CA ALA A 97 2.80 -2.15 5.70
C ALA A 97 2.40 -1.12 4.63
N MET A 98 1.37 -0.31 4.89
CA MET A 98 0.97 0.81 4.03
C MET A 98 2.05 1.89 3.96
N ALA A 99 2.71 2.23 5.08
CA ALA A 99 3.80 3.19 5.12
C ALA A 99 4.99 2.73 4.26
N VAL A 100 5.38 1.46 4.37
CA VAL A 100 6.41 0.84 3.52
C VAL A 100 6.03 0.88 2.04
N GLN A 101 4.78 0.60 1.71
CA GLN A 101 4.27 0.66 0.33
C GLN A 101 4.29 2.09 -0.21
N ARG A 102 3.83 3.07 0.59
CA ARG A 102 3.78 4.49 0.26
C ARG A 102 5.16 5.10 0.01
N THR A 103 6.16 4.71 0.82
CA THR A 103 7.52 5.24 0.76
C THR A 103 8.43 4.46 -0.19
N ALA A 104 8.01 3.30 -0.69
CA ALA A 104 8.79 2.49 -1.61
C ALA A 104 9.22 3.28 -2.84
N MET A 105 10.49 3.12 -3.23
CA MET A 105 11.07 3.84 -4.36
C MET A 105 10.36 3.52 -5.67
N VAL A 106 10.09 4.57 -6.47
CA VAL A 106 9.65 4.44 -7.86
C VAL A 106 10.90 4.23 -8.72
N TYR A 107 11.00 3.07 -9.35
CA TYR A 107 12.11 2.75 -10.24
C TYR A 107 11.82 3.29 -11.64
N THR A 108 12.69 4.17 -12.14
CA THR A 108 12.48 4.92 -13.39
C THR A 108 13.42 4.52 -14.53
N GLN A 109 14.28 3.52 -14.31
CA GLN A 109 15.18 3.02 -15.35
C GLN A 109 14.56 1.82 -16.10
N PRO A 110 14.97 1.56 -17.36
CA PRO A 110 14.48 0.41 -18.12
C PRO A 110 14.96 -0.93 -17.53
N PRO A 111 14.28 -2.05 -17.88
CA PRO A 111 14.61 -3.37 -17.34
C PRO A 111 16.03 -3.85 -17.70
N ASP A 112 16.55 -3.44 -18.84
CA ASP A 112 17.91 -3.81 -19.26
C ASP A 112 18.95 -3.15 -18.38
N TYR A 113 18.78 -1.87 -18.08
CA TYR A 113 19.61 -1.17 -17.09
C TYR A 113 19.57 -1.87 -15.72
N ALA A 114 18.38 -2.25 -15.26
CA ALA A 114 18.23 -2.96 -13.99
C ALA A 114 18.96 -4.32 -13.99
N ARG A 115 18.98 -5.00 -15.12
CA ARG A 115 19.72 -6.28 -15.28
C ARG A 115 21.22 -6.06 -15.24
N GLU A 116 21.74 -5.09 -15.99
CA GLU A 116 23.16 -4.78 -16.06
C GLU A 116 23.74 -4.30 -14.72
N HIS A 117 22.92 -3.62 -13.90
CA HIS A 117 23.33 -3.07 -12.60
C HIS A 117 22.95 -3.93 -11.39
N GLY A 118 22.40 -5.14 -11.59
CA GLY A 118 22.00 -6.02 -10.49
C GLY A 118 20.77 -5.52 -9.69
N GLU A 119 19.94 -4.64 -10.27
CA GLU A 119 18.81 -4.00 -9.63
C GLU A 119 17.44 -4.60 -10.01
N LEU A 120 17.42 -5.81 -10.58
CA LEU A 120 16.18 -6.46 -11.05
C LEU A 120 15.12 -6.60 -9.95
N ASP A 121 15.51 -6.83 -8.71
CA ASP A 121 14.54 -6.97 -7.61
C ASP A 121 13.90 -5.64 -7.25
N LYS A 122 14.66 -4.54 -7.26
CA LYS A 122 14.11 -3.19 -7.10
C LYS A 122 13.14 -2.84 -8.23
N TYR A 123 13.52 -3.15 -9.48
CA TYR A 123 12.67 -2.98 -10.64
C TYR A 123 11.37 -3.80 -10.52
N ARG A 124 11.46 -5.10 -10.21
CA ARG A 124 10.30 -6.00 -10.07
C ARG A 124 9.36 -5.57 -8.94
N LYS A 125 9.94 -5.17 -7.79
CA LYS A 125 9.15 -4.63 -6.66
C LYS A 125 8.40 -3.36 -7.06
N SER A 126 9.11 -2.39 -7.67
CA SER A 126 8.50 -1.15 -8.14
C SER A 126 7.43 -1.42 -9.20
N LYS A 127 7.68 -2.34 -10.14
CA LYS A 127 6.70 -2.73 -11.16
C LYS A 127 5.41 -3.27 -10.56
N ARG A 128 5.51 -4.20 -9.59
CA ARG A 128 4.34 -4.73 -8.87
C ARG A 128 3.54 -3.62 -8.19
N LEU A 129 4.21 -2.72 -7.47
CA LEU A 129 3.55 -1.60 -6.80
C LEU A 129 2.91 -0.61 -7.79
N ASN A 130 3.47 -0.44 -8.99
CA ASN A 130 2.85 0.40 -10.02
C ASN A 130 1.55 -0.23 -10.56
N VAL A 131 1.52 -1.56 -10.73
CA VAL A 131 0.29 -2.28 -11.13
C VAL A 131 -0.78 -2.13 -10.05
N LEU A 132 -0.43 -2.35 -8.78
CA LEU A 132 -1.36 -2.18 -7.66
C LEU A 132 -1.87 -0.74 -7.54
N CYS A 133 -0.99 0.25 -7.74
CA CYS A 133 -1.37 1.65 -7.74
C CYS A 133 -2.36 1.98 -8.89
N LYS A 134 -2.12 1.43 -10.09
CA LYS A 134 -3.05 1.54 -11.22
C LYS A 134 -4.43 0.96 -10.86
N GLU A 135 -4.47 -0.24 -10.29
CA GLU A 135 -5.71 -0.90 -9.89
C GLU A 135 -6.45 -0.10 -8.81
N ALA A 136 -5.72 0.45 -7.84
CA ALA A 136 -6.29 1.32 -6.82
C ALA A 136 -6.86 2.62 -7.42
N ILE A 137 -6.18 3.23 -8.40
CA ILE A 137 -6.72 4.39 -9.12
C ILE A 137 -8.03 4.02 -9.82
N GLU A 138 -8.05 2.90 -10.55
CA GLU A 138 -9.25 2.46 -11.28
C GLU A 138 -10.41 2.15 -10.33
N GLN A 139 -10.13 1.53 -9.19
CA GLN A 139 -11.15 1.26 -8.19
C GLN A 139 -11.66 2.55 -7.56
N SER A 140 -10.77 3.43 -7.10
CA SER A 140 -11.16 4.69 -6.48
C SER A 140 -11.92 5.61 -7.46
N VAL A 141 -11.58 5.58 -8.75
CA VAL A 141 -12.38 6.29 -9.79
C VAL A 141 -13.79 5.73 -9.87
N ARG A 142 -13.96 4.39 -9.86
CA ARG A 142 -15.31 3.77 -9.85
C ARG A 142 -16.13 4.15 -8.62
N ASP A 143 -15.50 4.14 -7.46
CA ASP A 143 -16.15 4.38 -6.17
C ASP A 143 -16.55 5.85 -5.97
N ASN A 144 -15.77 6.77 -6.57
CA ASN A 144 -15.96 8.22 -6.46
C ASN A 144 -16.55 8.89 -7.71
N TYR A 145 -17.09 8.10 -8.66
CA TYR A 145 -17.82 8.62 -9.81
C TYR A 145 -19.32 8.45 -9.59
N ARG A 146 -20.03 9.59 -9.35
CA ARG A 146 -21.46 9.63 -9.10
C ARG A 146 -22.07 10.81 -9.85
N ASP A 147 -23.30 10.67 -10.32
CA ASP A 147 -24.06 11.74 -10.99
C ASP A 147 -23.29 12.42 -12.14
N ASN A 148 -22.59 11.63 -12.95
CA ASN A 148 -21.71 12.09 -14.03
C ASN A 148 -20.56 13.04 -13.58
N ARG A 149 -20.17 12.97 -12.32
CA ARG A 149 -19.10 13.78 -11.74
C ARG A 149 -18.09 12.87 -11.04
N LEU A 150 -16.80 13.16 -11.27
CA LEU A 150 -15.69 12.51 -10.57
C LEU A 150 -15.28 13.41 -9.39
N ASP A 151 -15.27 12.86 -8.19
CA ASP A 151 -14.58 13.46 -7.06
C ASP A 151 -13.08 13.15 -7.13
N ALA A 152 -12.37 13.96 -7.93
CA ALA A 152 -10.93 13.76 -8.15
C ALA A 152 -10.09 14.00 -6.87
N ASP A 153 -10.59 14.80 -5.92
CA ASP A 153 -9.94 15.03 -4.63
C ASP A 153 -9.99 13.78 -3.75
N ALA A 154 -11.15 13.13 -3.66
CA ALA A 154 -11.27 11.85 -2.96
C ALA A 154 -10.35 10.78 -3.59
N VAL A 155 -10.38 10.61 -4.91
CA VAL A 155 -9.50 9.66 -5.61
C VAL A 155 -8.03 9.94 -5.31
N TRP A 156 -7.60 11.20 -5.38
CA TRP A 156 -6.22 11.57 -5.11
C TRP A 156 -5.80 11.24 -3.68
N ARG A 157 -6.64 11.60 -2.68
CA ARG A 157 -6.39 11.30 -1.26
C ARG A 157 -6.27 9.81 -1.01
N ASP A 158 -7.25 9.02 -1.47
CA ASP A 158 -7.32 7.57 -1.22
C ASP A 158 -6.11 6.84 -1.79
N VAL A 159 -5.72 7.17 -3.02
CA VAL A 159 -4.60 6.51 -3.69
C VAL A 159 -3.25 6.98 -3.14
N THR A 160 -3.11 8.28 -2.85
CA THR A 160 -1.84 8.79 -2.31
C THR A 160 -1.60 8.39 -0.86
N ALA A 161 -2.66 8.16 -0.08
CA ALA A 161 -2.54 7.57 1.26
C ALA A 161 -1.90 6.18 1.21
N GLN A 162 -2.22 5.39 0.17
CA GLN A 162 -1.72 4.01 0.02
C GLN A 162 -0.34 3.95 -0.68
N PHE A 163 -0.14 4.71 -1.74
CA PHE A 163 1.02 4.57 -2.65
C PHE A 163 1.97 5.77 -2.68
N GLY A 164 1.59 6.85 -2.01
CA GLY A 164 2.31 8.12 -2.03
C GLY A 164 2.14 8.89 -3.35
N SER A 165 2.26 10.22 -3.24
CA SER A 165 2.07 11.13 -4.39
C SER A 165 3.03 10.87 -5.55
N LYS A 166 4.28 10.49 -5.26
CA LYS A 166 5.30 10.21 -6.29
C LYS A 166 4.92 9.03 -7.18
N ARG A 167 4.44 7.93 -6.60
CA ARG A 167 4.04 6.74 -7.37
C ARG A 167 2.75 6.99 -8.13
N THR A 168 1.77 7.60 -7.49
CA THR A 168 0.50 7.97 -8.14
C THR A 168 0.76 8.88 -9.35
N ALA A 169 1.58 9.91 -9.18
CA ALA A 169 1.99 10.79 -10.29
C ALA A 169 2.72 10.04 -11.40
N PHE A 170 3.62 9.12 -11.05
CA PHE A 170 4.33 8.30 -12.03
C PHE A 170 3.37 7.45 -12.87
N VAL A 171 2.41 6.75 -12.25
CA VAL A 171 1.43 5.92 -12.96
C VAL A 171 0.52 6.76 -13.85
N LEU A 172 0.06 7.92 -13.37
CA LEU A 172 -0.72 8.86 -14.18
C LEU A 172 0.07 9.42 -15.36
N ALA A 173 1.33 9.81 -15.15
CA ALA A 173 2.19 10.33 -16.22
C ALA A 173 2.48 9.27 -17.29
N MET A 174 2.72 8.01 -16.88
CA MET A 174 2.86 6.87 -17.79
C MET A 174 1.59 6.68 -18.63
N THR A 175 0.42 6.77 -18.00
CA THR A 175 -0.88 6.66 -18.68
C THR A 175 -1.05 7.73 -19.74
N VAL A 176 -0.75 8.99 -19.42
CA VAL A 176 -0.85 10.11 -20.38
C VAL A 176 0.13 9.94 -21.53
N ARG A 177 1.37 9.51 -21.25
CA ARG A 177 2.38 9.26 -22.28
C ARG A 177 1.98 8.17 -23.26
N GLU A 178 1.46 7.03 -22.75
CA GLU A 178 0.99 5.93 -23.60
C GLU A 178 -0.23 6.32 -24.46
N LYS A 179 -0.96 7.36 -24.05
CA LYS A 179 -2.13 7.89 -24.76
C LYS A 179 -1.87 9.27 -25.39
N ASP A 180 -0.61 9.62 -25.69
CA ASP A 180 -0.27 10.93 -26.26
C ASP A 180 -0.96 11.21 -27.62
N TYR A 181 -1.29 10.14 -28.37
CA TYR A 181 -2.08 10.21 -29.60
C TYR A 181 -3.57 10.53 -29.36
N ASP A 182 -4.10 10.33 -28.15
CA ASP A 182 -5.52 10.53 -27.87
C ASP A 182 -5.84 12.02 -27.66
N GLY A 183 -6.67 12.58 -28.54
CA GLY A 183 -7.07 13.98 -28.52
C GLY A 183 -7.93 14.37 -27.30
N ARG A 184 -8.40 13.40 -26.50
CA ARG A 184 -9.18 13.63 -25.28
C ARG A 184 -8.31 13.99 -24.07
N PHE A 185 -6.99 13.79 -24.14
CA PHE A 185 -6.05 14.30 -23.15
C PHE A 185 -5.65 15.75 -23.50
N SER A 186 -5.67 16.61 -22.47
CA SER A 186 -5.30 18.03 -22.61
C SER A 186 -3.83 18.20 -22.96
N ARG A 187 -3.50 19.30 -23.65
CA ARG A 187 -2.12 19.63 -24.02
C ARG A 187 -1.23 19.84 -22.80
N GLU A 188 -1.79 20.45 -21.76
CA GLU A 188 -1.11 20.71 -20.50
C GLU A 188 -0.74 19.42 -19.79
N ASN A 189 -1.64 18.44 -19.75
CA ASN A 189 -1.38 17.14 -19.14
C ASN A 189 -0.34 16.34 -19.93
N LYS A 190 -0.36 16.42 -21.25
CA LYS A 190 0.69 15.82 -22.09
C LYS A 190 2.06 16.48 -21.87
N ALA A 191 2.11 17.81 -21.77
CA ALA A 191 3.35 18.53 -21.46
C ALA A 191 3.89 18.16 -20.07
N TRP A 192 3.01 18.08 -19.07
CA TRP A 192 3.37 17.65 -17.73
C TRP A 192 3.93 16.21 -17.72
N ALA A 193 3.27 15.27 -18.39
CA ALA A 193 3.76 13.89 -18.45
C ALA A 193 5.16 13.80 -19.08
N LYS A 194 5.46 14.62 -20.09
CA LYS A 194 6.79 14.70 -20.71
C LYS A 194 7.86 15.30 -19.77
N SER A 195 7.46 16.12 -18.81
CA SER A 195 8.38 16.69 -17.81
C SER A 195 8.72 15.72 -16.66
N GLN A 196 7.97 14.63 -16.53
CA GLN A 196 8.23 13.63 -15.47
C GLN A 196 9.41 12.73 -15.83
N ARG A 197 10.15 12.28 -14.81
CA ARG A 197 11.22 11.27 -14.97
C ARG A 197 10.59 9.90 -15.24
N LEU A 198 10.20 9.67 -16.47
CA LEU A 198 9.71 8.39 -16.94
C LEU A 198 10.85 7.59 -17.58
N PRO A 199 10.78 6.25 -17.57
CA PRO A 199 11.72 5.46 -18.36
C PRO A 199 11.73 5.94 -19.81
N PRO A 200 12.87 5.89 -20.51
CA PRO A 200 12.90 6.24 -21.92
C PRO A 200 11.82 5.46 -22.67
N ASP A 201 11.18 6.12 -23.63
CA ASP A 201 10.14 5.48 -24.45
C ASP A 201 10.81 4.34 -25.24
N PRO A 202 10.58 3.11 -24.86
CA PRO A 202 11.27 2.06 -25.55
C PRO A 202 10.54 1.76 -26.86
N GLU A 203 11.24 1.27 -27.79
CA GLU A 203 10.72 0.48 -28.90
C GLU A 203 9.78 -0.67 -28.41
N HIS A 204 9.54 -0.75 -27.10
CA HIS A 204 8.85 -1.81 -26.33
C HIS A 204 7.55 -1.31 -25.68
N ARG A 205 6.66 -0.72 -26.44
CA ARG A 205 5.34 -0.24 -25.98
C ARG A 205 4.53 -1.25 -25.17
N GLY A 206 4.80 -2.55 -25.26
CA GLY A 206 4.11 -3.59 -24.50
C GLY A 206 4.51 -3.74 -23.02
N LEU A 207 5.69 -3.29 -22.61
CA LEU A 207 6.22 -3.50 -21.26
C LEU A 207 5.57 -2.62 -20.18
N TYR A 208 5.00 -1.48 -20.58
CA TYR A 208 4.41 -0.51 -19.65
C TYR A 208 2.87 -0.47 -19.70
N CYS A 209 2.23 -1.26 -20.57
CA CYS A 209 0.77 -1.32 -20.69
C CYS A 209 0.06 -1.73 -19.38
N SER A 210 0.78 -2.42 -18.47
CA SER A 210 0.23 -2.83 -17.18
C SER A 210 0.03 -1.68 -16.19
N TYR A 211 0.55 -0.48 -16.49
CA TYR A 211 0.40 0.70 -15.62
C TYR A 211 -0.63 1.71 -16.11
N VAL A 212 -1.22 1.45 -17.27
CA VAL A 212 -2.15 2.40 -17.88
C VAL A 212 -3.50 2.30 -17.20
N VAL A 213 -3.94 3.40 -16.60
CA VAL A 213 -5.27 3.54 -16.03
C VAL A 213 -6.32 3.45 -17.12
N ASP A 214 -7.46 2.87 -16.81
CA ASP A 214 -8.54 2.41 -17.66
C ASP A 214 -8.65 3.11 -19.04
N LYS A 215 -8.76 2.28 -20.07
CA LYS A 215 -8.89 2.71 -21.46
C LYS A 215 -10.29 3.25 -21.79
N ALA A 216 -11.30 2.90 -20.97
CA ALA A 216 -12.70 3.19 -21.27
C ALA A 216 -13.09 4.65 -21.01
N HIS A 217 -12.46 5.33 -20.06
CA HIS A 217 -12.85 6.68 -19.63
C HIS A 217 -11.67 7.68 -19.63
N PRO A 218 -11.08 8.00 -20.78
CA PRO A 218 -9.91 8.89 -20.86
C PRO A 218 -10.19 10.32 -20.37
N VAL A 219 -11.42 10.80 -20.46
CA VAL A 219 -11.82 12.13 -19.96
C VAL A 219 -11.75 12.18 -18.43
N LEU A 220 -12.17 11.12 -17.75
CA LEU A 220 -12.05 11.03 -16.29
C LEU A 220 -10.58 10.97 -15.86
N THR A 221 -9.77 10.23 -16.60
CA THR A 221 -8.33 10.17 -16.36
C THR A 221 -7.67 11.53 -16.57
N ASP A 222 -8.04 12.28 -17.61
CA ASP A 222 -7.51 13.63 -17.86
C ASP A 222 -7.90 14.61 -16.75
N ALA A 223 -9.14 14.54 -16.25
CA ALA A 223 -9.60 15.33 -15.10
C ALA A 223 -8.81 14.99 -13.82
N LEU A 224 -8.58 13.71 -13.54
CA LEU A 224 -7.77 13.27 -12.41
C LEU A 224 -6.31 13.75 -12.52
N VAL A 225 -5.70 13.66 -13.71
CA VAL A 225 -4.34 14.17 -13.94
C VAL A 225 -4.27 15.68 -13.73
N THR A 226 -5.29 16.42 -14.17
CA THR A 226 -5.38 17.87 -13.94
C THR A 226 -5.43 18.20 -12.45
N HIS A 227 -6.20 17.44 -11.68
CA HIS A 227 -6.26 17.59 -10.23
C HIS A 227 -4.90 17.22 -9.58
N ALA A 228 -4.32 16.08 -9.92
CA ALA A 228 -3.04 15.62 -9.41
C ALA A 228 -1.91 16.64 -9.61
N ARG A 229 -1.86 17.28 -10.77
CA ARG A 229 -0.89 18.36 -11.06
C ARG A 229 -1.04 19.52 -10.10
N ARG A 230 -2.28 19.97 -9.85
CA ARG A 230 -2.55 21.09 -8.93
C ARG A 230 -2.11 20.74 -7.51
N GLU A 231 -2.38 19.52 -7.05
CA GLU A 231 -1.97 19.08 -5.72
C GLU A 231 -0.44 18.95 -5.59
N LEU A 232 0.26 18.50 -6.63
CA LEU A 232 1.73 18.40 -6.64
C LEU A 232 2.40 19.79 -6.67
N GLU A 233 1.77 20.78 -7.30
CA GLU A 233 2.25 22.17 -7.35
C GLU A 233 1.86 22.97 -6.10
N ARG A 234 0.90 22.50 -5.34
CA ARG A 234 0.41 23.14 -4.12
C ARG A 234 1.50 23.18 -3.06
N LYS A 235 1.90 24.40 -2.67
CA LYS A 235 2.79 24.55 -1.52
C LYS A 235 1.98 24.26 -0.24
N PRO A 236 2.51 23.44 0.69
CA PRO A 236 1.81 23.18 1.94
C PRO A 236 1.56 24.49 2.69
N SER A 237 0.34 24.66 3.17
CA SER A 237 -0.04 25.84 3.96
C SER A 237 0.73 25.87 5.29
N VAL A 238 0.83 27.04 5.91
CA VAL A 238 1.48 27.17 7.25
C VAL A 238 0.80 26.26 8.28
N LYS A 239 -0.53 26.08 8.18
CA LYS A 239 -1.31 25.21 9.07
C LYS A 239 -0.96 23.73 8.88
N GLU A 240 -0.80 23.26 7.63
CA GLU A 240 -0.38 21.89 7.31
C GLU A 240 1.06 21.60 7.76
N LYS A 241 1.94 22.61 7.67
CA LYS A 241 3.32 22.51 8.20
C LYS A 241 3.36 22.41 9.73
N LEU A 242 2.49 23.13 10.43
CA LEU A 242 2.38 23.06 11.89
C LEU A 242 1.82 21.72 12.34
N GLN A 243 0.78 21.21 11.68
CA GLN A 243 0.20 19.90 12.01
C GLN A 243 1.17 18.74 11.75
N SER A 244 1.99 18.81 10.69
CA SER A 244 3.02 17.79 10.42
C SER A 244 4.22 17.88 11.38
N ALA A 245 4.46 19.05 12.02
CA ALA A 245 5.49 19.23 13.03
C ALA A 245 5.03 18.81 14.44
N GLU A 246 3.71 18.78 14.69
CA GLU A 246 3.13 18.41 15.98
C GLU A 246 2.87 16.90 16.12
N THR A 247 3.05 16.11 15.07
CA THR A 247 2.98 14.63 15.16
C THR A 247 4.36 14.13 15.63
N PRO A 248 4.55 13.84 16.93
CA PRO A 248 5.83 13.31 17.40
C PRO A 248 5.99 11.90 16.81
N THR A 249 7.08 11.67 16.13
CA THR A 249 7.55 10.35 15.75
C THR A 249 7.78 9.56 17.05
N ARG A 250 6.86 8.67 17.39
CA ARG A 250 6.90 7.80 18.60
C ARG A 250 8.10 6.84 18.62
N SER A 251 8.98 6.93 17.63
CA SER A 251 10.14 6.04 17.42
C SER A 251 11.46 6.51 18.04
N ALA A 252 11.55 7.67 18.69
CA ALA A 252 12.84 8.20 19.16
C ALA A 252 13.07 8.11 20.68
N ALA A 253 12.24 7.40 21.44
CA ALA A 253 12.30 7.37 22.91
C ALA A 253 12.84 6.04 23.48
N LYS A 254 13.73 5.32 22.77
CA LYS A 254 14.42 4.14 23.34
C LYS A 254 15.92 4.16 23.07
N ALA A 255 16.63 5.16 23.58
CA ALA A 255 18.09 5.09 23.74
C ALA A 255 18.56 6.08 24.82
N ALA A 256 18.31 5.78 26.09
CA ALA A 256 19.10 6.29 27.22
C ALA A 256 18.75 5.48 28.47
N VAL A 257 19.40 4.33 28.65
CA VAL A 257 19.58 3.72 29.96
C VAL A 257 21.00 4.08 30.38
N PRO A 258 21.23 4.84 31.46
CA PRO A 258 22.57 5.01 32.04
C PRO A 258 22.94 3.75 32.82
N GLU A 259 24.12 3.23 32.54
CA GLU A 259 24.79 2.23 33.38
C GLU A 259 25.03 2.82 34.79
N LEU A 260 24.65 2.02 35.77
CA LEU A 260 25.19 2.02 37.14
C LEU A 260 25.46 0.60 37.56
#